data_cd9e785766b9b757456b1d3ab3d49df7
#
_entry.id   cd9e785766b9b757456b1d3ab3d49df7
#
_cell.length_a   1.000
_cell.length_b   1.000
_cell.length_c   1.000
_cell.angle_alpha   90.00
_cell.angle_beta   90.00
_cell.angle_gamma   90.00
#
_symmetry.space_group_name_H-M   'P 1'
#
loop_
_entity.id
_entity.type
_entity.pdbx_description
1 polymer ?
#
loop_
_entity_poly.entity_id
_entity_poly.type
_entity_poly.pdbx_seq_one_letter_code
_entity_poly.pdbx_strand_id
1 'polypeptide(L)'
;DIINKYKTLRGFRVHFVPGWDCHGLPIELKVLQALDKNQRAELTPIKLRKKAAAYAKKQVSQQMDGFKRWGVWGDWDQPYLTLDKKFEASQIKLFGEMVFKGYIYRGLKPVHWSPSSQTALAEAELEYPSGHVSKSIYVGFKVDQIPKILTQEISNQAPDLFNSEGQLKEVRLVIWTTTP
;
A
#
# COMPACT_ATOMS: atom_id res chain seq x y z
N ASP A 1 28.47 0.65 13.58
CA ASP A 1 29.91 0.93 13.46
C ASP A 1 30.62 0.90 14.82
N ILE A 2 30.21 1.70 15.81
CA ILE A 2 30.86 1.78 17.13
C ILE A 2 30.95 0.41 17.82
N ILE A 3 29.87 -0.36 17.86
CA ILE A 3 29.88 -1.70 18.47
C ILE A 3 30.83 -2.63 17.74
N ASN A 4 30.84 -2.61 16.40
CA ASN A 4 31.70 -3.44 15.58
C ASN A 4 33.18 -3.13 15.84
N LYS A 5 33.55 -1.86 15.86
CA LYS A 5 34.91 -1.40 16.18
C LYS A 5 35.31 -1.78 17.58
N TYR A 6 34.46 -1.54 18.58
CA TYR A 6 34.74 -1.92 19.98
C TYR A 6 34.98 -3.43 20.11
N LYS A 7 34.13 -4.24 19.51
CA LYS A 7 34.29 -5.71 19.54
C LYS A 7 35.57 -6.17 18.85
N THR A 8 35.89 -5.59 17.70
CA THR A 8 37.14 -5.88 17.00
C THR A 8 38.38 -5.53 17.86
N LEU A 9 38.38 -4.37 18.49
CA LEU A 9 39.46 -3.97 19.42
C LEU A 9 39.58 -4.87 20.66
N ARG A 10 38.47 -5.54 21.02
CA ARG A 10 38.44 -6.53 22.12
C ARG A 10 38.83 -7.94 21.66
N GLY A 11 39.33 -8.12 20.43
CA GLY A 11 39.79 -9.39 19.89
C GLY A 11 38.69 -10.30 19.34
N PHE A 12 37.46 -9.82 19.21
CA PHE A 12 36.39 -10.60 18.56
C PHE A 12 36.50 -10.51 17.05
N ARG A 13 36.20 -11.61 16.38
CA ARG A 13 36.01 -11.62 14.92
C ARG A 13 34.65 -11.00 14.61
N VAL A 14 34.65 -9.83 13.99
CA VAL A 14 33.42 -9.16 13.55
C VAL A 14 33.28 -9.31 12.05
N HIS A 15 32.13 -9.83 11.59
CA HIS A 15 31.77 -9.87 10.18
C HIS A 15 30.55 -9.00 9.97
N PHE A 16 30.78 -7.80 9.45
CA PHE A 16 29.73 -6.81 9.16
C PHE A 16 29.60 -6.64 7.64
N VAL A 17 28.46 -7.09 7.10
CA VAL A 17 28.12 -6.98 5.68
C VAL A 17 27.14 -5.82 5.51
N PRO A 18 27.55 -4.73 4.86
CA PRO A 18 26.64 -3.64 4.52
C PRO A 18 25.56 -4.12 3.54
N GLY A 19 24.34 -3.61 3.69
CA GLY A 19 23.24 -4.00 2.82
C GLY A 19 22.41 -2.80 2.37
N TRP A 20 21.77 -2.94 1.20
CA TRP A 20 20.88 -1.94 0.62
C TRP A 20 19.58 -2.56 0.17
N ASP A 21 18.49 -1.92 0.56
CA ASP A 21 17.19 -2.13 -0.05
C ASP A 21 17.14 -1.35 -1.38
N CYS A 22 16.93 -2.09 -2.48
CA CYS A 22 17.09 -1.56 -3.83
C CYS A 22 15.78 -1.55 -4.62
N HIS A 23 14.63 -1.70 -3.96
CA HIS A 23 13.31 -1.77 -4.58
C HIS A 23 12.37 -0.70 -4.03
N GLY A 24 11.21 -0.62 -4.64
CA GLY A 24 10.05 0.08 -4.12
C GLY A 24 9.74 1.40 -4.79
N LEU A 25 8.59 1.94 -4.41
CA LEU A 25 8.00 3.15 -4.96
C LEU A 25 8.92 4.39 -4.87
N PRO A 26 9.69 4.62 -3.79
CA PRO A 26 10.57 5.79 -3.72
C PRO A 26 11.63 5.83 -4.83
N ILE A 27 12.18 4.67 -5.22
CA ILE A 27 13.17 4.55 -6.29
C ILE A 27 12.50 4.82 -7.65
N GLU A 28 11.34 4.20 -7.89
CA GLU A 28 10.59 4.39 -9.14
C GLU A 28 10.14 5.84 -9.32
N LEU A 29 9.64 6.48 -8.27
CA LEU A 29 9.24 7.89 -8.31
C LEU A 29 10.41 8.81 -8.65
N LYS A 30 11.61 8.57 -8.09
CA LYS A 30 12.81 9.34 -8.43
C LYS A 30 13.21 9.17 -9.89
N VAL A 31 13.12 7.97 -10.43
CA VAL A 31 13.35 7.71 -11.85
C VAL A 31 12.33 8.43 -12.72
N LEU A 32 11.04 8.35 -12.37
CA LEU A 32 9.97 9.00 -13.10
C LEU A 32 10.09 10.53 -13.06
N GLN A 33 10.46 11.10 -11.92
CA GLN A 33 10.67 12.55 -11.78
C GLN A 33 11.80 13.08 -12.69
N ALA A 34 12.80 12.26 -12.96
CA ALA A 34 13.93 12.61 -13.81
C ALA A 34 13.63 12.51 -15.33
N LEU A 35 12.45 11.98 -15.71
CA LEU A 35 12.05 11.80 -17.10
C LEU A 35 11.07 12.89 -17.52
N ASP A 36 11.17 13.36 -18.78
CA ASP A 36 10.19 14.23 -19.39
C ASP A 36 8.89 13.49 -19.78
N LYS A 37 7.87 14.23 -20.23
CA LYS A 37 6.56 13.66 -20.58
C LYS A 37 6.63 12.62 -21.72
N ASN A 38 7.46 12.84 -22.72
CA ASN A 38 7.58 11.95 -23.86
C ASN A 38 8.27 10.65 -23.45
N GLN A 39 9.35 10.75 -22.70
CA GLN A 39 10.07 9.60 -22.15
C GLN A 39 9.19 8.75 -21.22
N ARG A 40 8.28 9.39 -20.45
CA ARG A 40 7.31 8.66 -19.62
C ARG A 40 6.27 7.93 -20.44
N ALA A 41 5.79 8.53 -21.53
CA ALA A 41 4.78 7.90 -22.41
C ALA A 41 5.31 6.62 -23.08
N GLU A 42 6.60 6.56 -23.37
CA GLU A 42 7.27 5.39 -23.98
C GLU A 42 7.76 4.35 -22.95
N LEU A 43 7.52 4.59 -21.67
CA LEU A 43 8.07 3.77 -20.60
C LEU A 43 7.25 2.49 -20.41
N THR A 44 7.82 1.36 -20.78
CA THR A 44 7.27 0.05 -20.44
C THR A 44 7.71 -0.37 -19.03
N PRO A 45 6.98 -1.26 -18.33
CA PRO A 45 7.38 -1.77 -17.02
C PRO A 45 8.81 -2.33 -17.00
N ILE A 46 9.23 -3.01 -18.07
CA ILE A 46 10.60 -3.54 -18.18
C ILE A 46 11.64 -2.42 -18.29
N LYS A 47 11.34 -1.38 -19.07
CA LYS A 47 12.23 -0.21 -19.19
C LYS A 47 12.35 0.53 -17.87
N LEU A 48 11.23 0.71 -17.15
CA LEU A 48 11.21 1.32 -15.81
C LEU A 48 12.07 0.51 -14.84
N ARG A 49 11.86 -0.79 -14.78
CA ARG A 49 12.64 -1.70 -13.89
C ARG A 49 14.14 -1.61 -14.16
N LYS A 50 14.56 -1.59 -15.43
CA LYS A 50 15.98 -1.42 -15.79
C LYS A 50 16.55 -0.07 -15.35
N LYS A 51 15.80 1.01 -15.53
CA LYS A 51 16.20 2.35 -15.09
C LYS A 51 16.27 2.45 -13.55
N ALA A 52 15.31 1.86 -12.85
CA ALA A 52 15.28 1.80 -11.40
C ALA A 52 16.49 1.03 -10.84
N ALA A 53 16.83 -0.12 -11.42
CA ALA A 53 18.02 -0.89 -11.03
C ALA A 53 19.33 -0.11 -11.26
N ALA A 54 19.45 0.60 -12.39
CA ALA A 54 20.61 1.45 -12.66
C ALA A 54 20.72 2.60 -11.66
N TYR A 55 19.60 3.25 -11.35
CA TYR A 55 19.55 4.32 -10.34
C TYR A 55 19.95 3.79 -8.96
N ALA A 56 19.38 2.66 -8.52
CA ALA A 56 19.69 2.04 -7.23
C ALA A 56 21.19 1.72 -7.11
N LYS A 57 21.78 1.09 -8.12
CA LYS A 57 23.22 0.79 -8.14
C LYS A 57 24.10 2.04 -8.04
N LYS A 58 23.71 3.13 -8.72
CA LYS A 58 24.40 4.41 -8.60
C LYS A 58 24.34 4.96 -7.16
N GLN A 59 23.16 4.88 -6.52
CA GLN A 59 22.98 5.32 -5.13
C GLN A 59 23.79 4.45 -4.15
N VAL A 60 23.82 3.14 -4.35
CA VAL A 60 24.65 2.22 -3.56
C VAL A 60 26.14 2.66 -3.61
N SER A 61 26.69 2.91 -4.80
CA SER A 61 28.07 3.36 -4.95
C SER A 61 28.33 4.68 -4.21
N GLN A 62 27.48 5.68 -4.42
CA GLN A 62 27.62 6.99 -3.77
C GLN A 62 27.55 6.92 -2.24
N GLN A 63 26.60 6.13 -1.70
CA GLN A 63 26.46 5.95 -0.26
C GLN A 63 27.61 5.15 0.32
N MET A 64 28.09 4.12 -0.38
CA MET A 64 29.25 3.33 0.01
C MET A 64 30.48 4.22 0.18
N ASP A 65 30.76 5.09 -0.79
CA ASP A 65 31.88 6.04 -0.74
C ASP A 65 31.75 7.00 0.45
N GLY A 66 30.53 7.45 0.75
CA GLY A 66 30.24 8.26 1.93
C GLY A 66 30.54 7.53 3.24
N PHE A 67 30.08 6.30 3.39
CA PHE A 67 30.34 5.48 4.58
C PHE A 67 31.81 5.14 4.75
N LYS A 68 32.51 4.80 3.67
CA LYS A 68 33.97 4.59 3.68
C LYS A 68 34.70 5.85 4.13
N ARG A 69 34.29 7.03 3.64
CA ARG A 69 34.87 8.34 4.03
C ARG A 69 34.66 8.62 5.52
N TRP A 70 33.56 8.18 6.11
CA TRP A 70 33.31 8.29 7.57
C TRP A 70 34.07 7.24 8.39
N GLY A 71 34.84 6.37 7.73
CA GLY A 71 35.61 5.32 8.39
C GLY A 71 34.80 4.15 8.89
N VAL A 72 33.64 3.88 8.31
CA VAL A 72 32.84 2.70 8.68
C VAL A 72 33.56 1.44 8.19
N TRP A 73 33.76 0.48 9.10
CA TRP A 73 34.37 -0.81 8.78
C TRP A 73 33.30 -1.82 8.37
N GLY A 74 33.53 -2.51 7.27
CA GLY A 74 32.61 -3.51 6.74
C GLY A 74 33.20 -4.25 5.55
N ASP A 75 32.54 -5.32 5.15
CA ASP A 75 32.83 -6.05 3.92
C ASP A 75 32.18 -5.32 2.73
N TRP A 76 32.88 -4.35 2.21
CA TRP A 76 32.41 -3.50 1.11
C TRP A 76 32.55 -4.16 -0.26
N ASP A 77 33.28 -5.25 -0.37
CA ASP A 77 33.51 -5.94 -1.63
C ASP A 77 32.37 -6.88 -2.00
N GLN A 78 31.65 -7.36 -0.98
CA GLN A 78 30.50 -8.23 -1.15
C GLN A 78 29.29 -7.71 -0.38
N PRO A 79 28.75 -6.55 -0.75
CA PRO A 79 27.59 -5.97 -0.09
C PRO A 79 26.33 -6.81 -0.34
N TYR A 80 25.38 -6.72 0.59
CA TYR A 80 24.08 -7.37 0.47
C TYR A 80 23.13 -6.45 -0.30
N LEU A 81 22.72 -6.88 -1.51
CA LEU A 81 21.80 -6.11 -2.36
C LEU A 81 20.51 -6.89 -2.60
N THR A 82 19.38 -6.29 -2.24
CA THR A 82 18.07 -6.94 -2.44
C THR A 82 17.68 -7.08 -3.91
N LEU A 83 18.33 -6.34 -4.83
CA LEU A 83 18.16 -6.48 -6.27
C LEU A 83 18.96 -7.65 -6.89
N ASP A 84 19.77 -8.37 -6.11
CA ASP A 84 20.51 -9.50 -6.61
C ASP A 84 19.58 -10.68 -6.93
N LYS A 85 19.84 -11.33 -8.06
CA LYS A 85 19.02 -12.46 -8.53
C LYS A 85 18.90 -13.59 -7.51
N LYS A 86 19.95 -13.82 -6.73
CA LYS A 86 19.97 -14.85 -5.68
C LYS A 86 19.00 -14.48 -4.54
N PHE A 87 18.96 -13.22 -4.16
CA PHE A 87 18.01 -12.72 -3.16
C PHE A 87 16.56 -12.83 -3.67
N GLU A 88 16.29 -12.33 -4.89
CA GLU A 88 14.96 -12.39 -5.51
C GLU A 88 14.48 -13.85 -5.63
N ALA A 89 15.35 -14.76 -6.07
CA ALA A 89 15.02 -16.19 -6.19
C ALA A 89 14.68 -16.82 -4.84
N SER A 90 15.42 -16.50 -3.77
CA SER A 90 15.15 -16.99 -2.43
C SER A 90 13.81 -16.49 -1.89
N GLN A 91 13.49 -15.24 -2.15
CA GLN A 91 12.21 -14.63 -1.75
C GLN A 91 11.03 -15.30 -2.48
N ILE A 92 11.14 -15.50 -3.80
CA ILE A 92 10.11 -16.16 -4.60
C ILE A 92 9.92 -17.61 -4.15
N LYS A 93 11.02 -18.32 -3.85
CA LYS A 93 10.97 -19.68 -3.33
C LYS A 93 10.18 -19.76 -2.02
N LEU A 94 10.52 -18.90 -1.05
CA LEU A 94 9.82 -18.86 0.23
C LEU A 94 8.33 -18.50 0.06
N PHE A 95 8.02 -17.53 -0.79
CA PHE A 95 6.65 -17.19 -1.12
C PHE A 95 5.87 -18.39 -1.68
N GLY A 96 6.48 -19.13 -2.61
CA GLY A 96 5.89 -20.36 -3.16
C GLY A 96 5.64 -21.44 -2.10
N GLU A 97 6.58 -21.65 -1.19
CA GLU A 97 6.41 -22.59 -0.08
C GLU A 97 5.23 -22.20 0.83
N MET A 98 5.05 -20.90 1.10
CA MET A 98 3.93 -20.39 1.89
C MET A 98 2.58 -20.58 1.17
N VAL A 99 2.53 -20.40 -0.16
CA VAL A 99 1.33 -20.67 -0.96
C VAL A 99 1.00 -22.18 -0.92
N PHE A 100 1.97 -23.06 -1.12
CA PHE A 100 1.73 -24.51 -1.07
C PHE A 100 1.29 -25.00 0.30
N LYS A 101 1.71 -24.34 1.37
CA LYS A 101 1.24 -24.63 2.73
C LYS A 101 -0.12 -24.01 3.06
N GLY A 102 -0.74 -23.26 2.14
CA GLY A 102 -2.03 -22.63 2.33
C GLY A 102 -2.03 -21.36 3.20
N TYR A 103 -0.85 -20.83 3.55
CA TYR A 103 -0.76 -19.59 4.34
C TYR A 103 -1.07 -18.33 3.51
N ILE A 104 -0.85 -18.40 2.21
CA ILE A 104 -1.10 -17.30 1.28
C ILE A 104 -2.11 -17.76 0.23
N TYR A 105 -3.13 -16.95 0.01
CA TYR A 105 -4.14 -17.15 -1.02
C TYR A 105 -4.50 -15.83 -1.68
N ARG A 106 -5.04 -15.88 -2.88
CA ARG A 106 -5.56 -14.71 -3.59
C ARG A 106 -6.98 -14.40 -3.13
N GLY A 107 -7.21 -13.18 -2.68
CA GLY A 107 -8.52 -12.71 -2.28
C GLY A 107 -8.73 -11.24 -2.63
N LEU A 108 -9.99 -10.78 -2.55
CA LEU A 108 -10.35 -9.39 -2.69
C LEU A 108 -10.53 -8.80 -1.30
N LYS A 109 -9.84 -7.70 -1.02
CA LYS A 109 -9.95 -6.95 0.24
C LYS A 109 -9.89 -5.47 -0.07
N PRO A 110 -10.78 -4.64 0.51
CA PRO A 110 -10.66 -3.19 0.41
C PRO A 110 -9.33 -2.72 0.97
N VAL A 111 -8.64 -1.86 0.23
CA VAL A 111 -7.36 -1.28 0.62
C VAL A 111 -7.34 0.21 0.30
N HIS A 112 -6.56 0.98 1.06
CA HIS A 112 -6.31 2.37 0.72
C HIS A 112 -5.52 2.47 -0.58
N TRP A 113 -5.89 3.41 -1.41
CA TRP A 113 -5.31 3.62 -2.74
C TRP A 113 -4.90 5.08 -2.93
N SER A 114 -3.70 5.31 -3.44
CA SER A 114 -3.23 6.63 -3.85
C SER A 114 -3.48 6.85 -5.34
N PRO A 115 -4.43 7.71 -5.75
CA PRO A 115 -4.70 7.99 -7.16
C PRO A 115 -3.52 8.65 -7.87
N SER A 116 -2.76 9.49 -7.17
CA SER A 116 -1.61 10.20 -7.73
C SER A 116 -0.42 9.29 -8.02
N SER A 117 -0.18 8.31 -7.17
CA SER A 117 0.89 7.32 -7.32
C SER A 117 0.41 6.04 -8.03
N GLN A 118 -0.90 5.89 -8.21
CA GLN A 118 -1.54 4.70 -8.81
C GLN A 118 -1.10 3.39 -8.14
N THR A 119 -1.12 3.38 -6.82
CA THR A 119 -0.70 2.22 -6.03
C THR A 119 -1.55 2.03 -4.77
N ALA A 120 -1.66 0.79 -4.30
CA ALA A 120 -2.17 0.48 -2.97
C ALA A 120 -1.18 0.96 -1.90
N LEU A 121 -1.72 1.31 -0.74
CA LEU A 121 -0.94 1.77 0.40
C LEU A 121 -0.99 0.73 1.52
N ALA A 122 0.15 0.47 2.15
CA ALA A 122 0.22 -0.27 3.39
C ALA A 122 -0.26 0.60 4.55
N GLU A 123 -0.73 -0.02 5.63
CA GLU A 123 -1.21 0.73 6.81
C GLU A 123 -0.13 1.63 7.41
N ALA A 124 1.13 1.20 7.40
CA ALA A 124 2.27 1.98 7.87
C ALA A 124 2.58 3.23 7.02
N GLU A 125 2.02 3.32 5.81
CA GLU A 125 2.19 4.47 4.90
C GLU A 125 1.04 5.48 5.03
N LEU A 126 0.02 5.19 5.87
CA LEU A 126 -1.13 6.04 6.07
C LEU A 126 -0.84 7.08 7.15
N GLU A 127 -1.29 8.30 6.88
CA GLU A 127 -1.34 9.38 7.86
C GLU A 127 -2.80 9.73 8.16
N TYR A 128 -3.08 10.04 9.41
CA TYR A 128 -4.42 10.40 9.88
C TYR A 128 -4.42 11.86 10.38
N PRO A 129 -4.44 12.84 9.45
CA PRO A 129 -4.42 14.25 9.85
C PRO A 129 -5.68 14.60 10.63
N SER A 130 -5.52 15.40 11.70
CA SER A 130 -6.63 15.95 12.43
C SER A 130 -7.39 16.97 11.57
N GLY A 131 -8.73 17.06 11.78
CA GLY A 131 -9.57 18.03 11.06
C GLY A 131 -9.99 17.61 9.65
N HIS A 132 -9.83 16.34 9.29
CA HIS A 132 -10.40 15.84 8.03
C HIS A 132 -11.93 15.94 8.05
N VAL A 133 -12.49 16.58 7.01
CA VAL A 133 -13.94 16.72 6.84
C VAL A 133 -14.39 15.86 5.67
N SER A 134 -15.24 14.88 5.95
CA SER A 134 -15.92 14.09 4.92
C SER A 134 -17.37 14.52 4.79
N LYS A 135 -17.80 14.80 3.55
CA LYS A 135 -19.20 15.09 3.27
C LYS A 135 -20.00 13.79 3.31
N SER A 136 -21.15 13.81 3.96
CA SER A 136 -22.08 12.69 3.95
C SER A 136 -23.46 13.13 3.47
N ILE A 137 -24.18 12.20 2.88
CA ILE A 137 -25.55 12.42 2.42
C ILE A 137 -26.45 11.30 2.91
N TYR A 138 -27.71 11.64 3.09
CA TYR A 138 -28.81 10.69 3.27
C TYR A 138 -29.64 10.69 2.00
N VAL A 139 -29.93 9.51 1.45
CA VAL A 139 -30.76 9.37 0.25
C VAL A 139 -31.91 8.45 0.57
N GLY A 140 -33.14 8.92 0.34
CA GLY A 140 -34.36 8.15 0.52
C GLY A 140 -34.86 7.60 -0.82
N PHE A 141 -34.74 6.30 -1.03
CA PHE A 141 -35.31 5.61 -2.19
C PHE A 141 -36.77 5.28 -1.92
N LYS A 142 -37.66 5.65 -2.83
CA LYS A 142 -39.05 5.31 -2.76
C LYS A 142 -39.22 3.79 -2.89
N VAL A 143 -40.01 3.20 -1.99
CA VAL A 143 -40.36 1.79 -2.06
C VAL A 143 -41.59 1.64 -2.96
N ASP A 144 -41.42 0.91 -4.05
CA ASP A 144 -42.47 0.73 -5.06
C ASP A 144 -43.52 -0.28 -4.59
N GLN A 145 -43.08 -1.40 -4.00
CA GLN A 145 -43.97 -2.44 -3.48
C GLN A 145 -43.64 -2.75 -2.02
N ILE A 146 -44.61 -2.52 -1.14
CA ILE A 146 -44.46 -2.80 0.28
C ILE A 146 -45.11 -4.15 0.60
N PRO A 147 -44.38 -5.11 1.18
CA PRO A 147 -44.94 -6.39 1.59
C PRO A 147 -46.11 -6.22 2.57
N LYS A 148 -47.18 -7.00 2.41
CA LYS A 148 -48.39 -6.92 3.27
C LYS A 148 -48.08 -7.03 4.76
N ILE A 149 -47.11 -7.88 5.13
CA ILE A 149 -46.71 -8.06 6.52
C ILE A 149 -46.13 -6.76 7.10
N LEU A 150 -45.34 -6.02 6.33
CA LEU A 150 -44.78 -4.74 6.76
C LEU A 150 -45.88 -3.67 6.82
N THR A 151 -46.84 -3.66 5.90
CA THR A 151 -48.00 -2.76 5.93
C THR A 151 -48.84 -2.96 7.18
N GLN A 152 -49.07 -4.20 7.60
CA GLN A 152 -49.76 -4.50 8.85
C GLN A 152 -49.03 -4.04 10.09
N GLU A 153 -47.70 -4.28 10.15
CA GLU A 153 -46.88 -3.82 11.27
C GLU A 153 -46.87 -2.30 11.38
N ILE A 154 -46.74 -1.59 10.27
CA ILE A 154 -46.78 -0.12 10.24
C ILE A 154 -48.18 0.38 10.67
N SER A 155 -49.26 -0.25 10.24
CA SER A 155 -50.62 0.11 10.65
C SER A 155 -50.83 -0.03 12.15
N ASN A 156 -50.24 -1.04 12.77
CA ASN A 156 -50.33 -1.27 14.21
C ASN A 156 -49.49 -0.26 15.03
N GLN A 157 -48.31 0.15 14.53
CA GLN A 157 -47.40 0.98 15.28
C GLN A 157 -47.51 2.48 14.96
N ALA A 158 -47.91 2.85 13.74
CA ALA A 158 -48.00 4.22 13.25
C ALA A 158 -49.17 4.41 12.29
N PRO A 159 -50.43 4.37 12.78
CA PRO A 159 -51.65 4.49 11.97
C PRO A 159 -51.79 5.85 11.27
N ASP A 160 -51.15 6.88 11.78
CA ASP A 160 -51.11 8.22 11.20
C ASP A 160 -50.30 8.34 9.87
N LEU A 161 -49.56 7.29 9.52
CA LEU A 161 -48.88 7.18 8.23
C LEU A 161 -49.85 6.72 7.10
N PHE A 162 -51.08 6.44 7.39
CA PHE A 162 -52.10 6.12 6.39
C PHE A 162 -52.92 7.38 6.04
N ASN A 163 -53.37 7.41 4.79
CA ASN A 163 -54.32 8.45 4.34
C ASN A 163 -55.75 8.09 4.74
N SER A 164 -56.69 8.99 4.47
CA SER A 164 -58.14 8.79 4.76
C SER A 164 -58.75 7.59 4.03
N GLU A 165 -58.12 7.09 3.00
CA GLU A 165 -58.53 5.91 2.22
C GLU A 165 -57.88 4.63 2.73
N GLY A 166 -57.13 4.67 3.84
CA GLY A 166 -56.44 3.51 4.41
C GLY A 166 -55.20 3.06 3.62
N GLN A 167 -54.68 3.89 2.73
CA GLN A 167 -53.46 3.61 1.97
C GLN A 167 -52.27 4.21 2.70
N LEU A 168 -51.18 3.41 2.78
CA LEU A 168 -49.93 3.86 3.36
C LEU A 168 -49.35 4.99 2.50
N LYS A 169 -49.02 6.09 3.17
CA LYS A 169 -48.24 7.19 2.55
C LYS A 169 -46.92 6.69 2.01
N GLU A 170 -46.20 7.55 1.30
CA GLU A 170 -44.95 7.17 0.71
C GLU A 170 -43.94 6.66 1.74
N VAL A 171 -43.42 5.46 1.50
CA VAL A 171 -42.37 4.85 2.31
C VAL A 171 -41.07 4.95 1.55
N ARG A 172 -40.01 5.32 2.25
CA ARG A 172 -38.64 5.43 1.70
C ARG A 172 -37.69 4.57 2.49
N LEU A 173 -36.82 3.86 1.76
CA LEU A 173 -35.64 3.21 2.32
C LEU A 173 -34.51 4.25 2.34
N VAL A 174 -34.05 4.62 3.53
CA VAL A 174 -33.00 5.62 3.69
C VAL A 174 -31.66 4.95 3.79
N ILE A 175 -30.73 5.38 2.97
CA ILE A 175 -29.30 5.04 3.08
C ILE A 175 -28.50 6.27 3.51
N TRP A 176 -27.38 6.02 4.15
CA TRP A 176 -26.37 7.00 4.49
C TRP A 176 -25.05 6.62 3.85
N THR A 177 -24.36 7.58 3.24
CA THR A 177 -23.05 7.34 2.63
C THR A 177 -22.14 8.57 2.75
N THR A 178 -20.84 8.32 2.83
CA THR A 178 -19.77 9.31 2.71
C THR A 178 -19.13 9.32 1.32
N THR A 179 -19.58 8.46 0.42
CA THR A 179 -19.10 8.32 -0.96
C THR A 179 -20.27 8.40 -1.93
N PRO A 180 -20.90 9.60 -2.07
CA PRO A 180 -22.05 9.80 -2.93
C PRO A 180 -21.75 9.63 -4.42
#